data_7f67d445f4496f53a810025809a5101b
#
_entry.id   7f67d445f4496f53a810025809a5101b
#
_cell.length_a   1.000
_cell.length_b   1.000
_cell.length_c   1.000
_cell.angle_alpha   90.00
_cell.angle_beta   90.00
_cell.angle_gamma   90.00
#
_symmetry.space_group_name_H-M   'P 1'
#
loop_
_entity.id
_entity.type
_entity.pdbx_description
1 polymer ?
#
loop_
_entity_poly.entity_id
_entity_poly.type
_entity_poly.pdbx_seq_one_letter_code
_entity_poly.pdbx_strand_id
1 'polypeptide(L)'
;MNDLAKFHDLLILCARAHEAPSPFGRGRGVRASVAHYDYLRQAAASLPAWDSIPSMAEAHGLTPLVYTHLQAAKITIPESIERELRARTMQHSHANRVRTGALAEILAAFQSAEIESLLLKGMAMAHAVYPRPGLRVMSDIDLLVGKSNAQQGQNILTELGFRPVNSGVPSPHHMPTLHKLVEGVPVYAELHHNLNRRLPPETGFKTLRMAAIPIIIDGTHSAAYTLAYEDMLAHTYAHIIAAPFQPFRLIWLADMISLVERFGDQINWERLPLRVYRALAAINWLTPFRLVLSEKVTLRSEIFPYRKV
;
A
#
# COMPACT_ATOMS: atom_id res chain seq x y z
N MET A 1 -7.95 17.68 -24.65
CA MET A 1 -7.68 16.61 -23.69
C MET A 1 -9.01 16.09 -23.21
N ASN A 2 -9.25 14.78 -23.23
CA ASN A 2 -10.53 14.18 -22.82
C ASN A 2 -10.77 14.46 -21.33
N ASP A 3 -12.01 14.77 -20.92
CA ASP A 3 -12.34 15.08 -19.52
C ASP A 3 -11.92 13.98 -18.54
N LEU A 4 -12.02 12.71 -18.97
CA LEU A 4 -11.55 11.58 -18.18
C LEU A 4 -10.05 11.66 -17.83
N ALA A 5 -9.21 12.17 -18.73
CA ALA A 5 -7.79 12.35 -18.47
C ALA A 5 -7.54 13.37 -17.34
N LYS A 6 -8.30 14.45 -17.26
CA LYS A 6 -8.15 15.46 -16.21
C LYS A 6 -8.48 14.91 -14.82
N PHE A 7 -9.48 14.03 -14.72
CA PHE A 7 -9.79 13.33 -13.45
C PHE A 7 -8.66 12.42 -13.03
N HIS A 8 -8.08 11.65 -13.98
CA HIS A 8 -6.96 10.78 -13.68
C HIS A 8 -5.71 11.57 -13.29
N ASP A 9 -5.42 12.71 -13.90
CA ASP A 9 -4.30 13.57 -13.55
C ASP A 9 -4.35 13.99 -12.08
N LEU A 10 -5.54 14.43 -11.60
CA LEU A 10 -5.74 14.77 -10.19
C LEU A 10 -5.48 13.54 -9.28
N LEU A 11 -6.07 12.40 -9.60
CA LEU A 11 -5.96 11.19 -8.78
C LEU A 11 -4.52 10.66 -8.75
N ILE A 12 -3.79 10.71 -9.86
CA ILE A 12 -2.39 10.29 -9.95
C ILE A 12 -1.50 11.18 -9.07
N LEU A 13 -1.74 12.51 -9.04
CA LEU A 13 -1.04 13.41 -8.15
C LEU A 13 -1.32 13.13 -6.67
N CYS A 14 -2.53 12.67 -6.34
CA CYS A 14 -2.89 12.25 -4.98
C CYS A 14 -2.39 10.82 -4.63
N ALA A 15 -1.86 10.06 -5.57
CA ALA A 15 -1.42 8.67 -5.35
C ALA A 15 -0.06 8.61 -4.63
N ARG A 16 0.02 9.16 -3.43
CA ARG A 16 1.17 9.11 -2.51
C ARG A 16 0.74 9.31 -1.07
N ALA A 17 1.45 8.69 -0.13
CA ALA A 17 1.11 8.75 1.30
C ALA A 17 1.62 10.02 1.98
N HIS A 18 2.69 10.64 1.45
CA HIS A 18 3.31 11.78 2.08
C HIS A 18 2.58 13.06 1.69
N GLU A 19 2.07 13.74 2.70
CA GLU A 19 1.83 15.16 2.67
C GLU A 19 3.18 15.87 2.55
N ALA A 20 3.15 17.16 2.24
CA ALA A 20 4.31 18.03 2.39
C ALA A 20 5.05 17.75 3.72
N PRO A 21 6.36 18.03 3.78
CA PRO A 21 7.25 17.56 4.82
C PRO A 21 6.66 17.75 6.21
N SER A 22 6.75 16.70 7.02
CA SER A 22 6.51 16.78 8.46
C SER A 22 7.25 17.99 9.03
N PRO A 23 6.62 18.82 9.89
CA PRO A 23 7.28 19.97 10.51
C PRO A 23 8.55 19.63 11.30
N PHE A 24 8.88 18.35 11.45
CA PHE A 24 10.08 17.85 12.13
C PHE A 24 11.24 17.46 11.21
N GLY A 25 11.11 17.58 9.88
CA GLY A 25 12.16 17.25 8.91
C GLY A 25 12.97 18.46 8.46
N ARG A 26 14.17 18.66 8.99
CA ARG A 26 15.11 19.71 8.54
C ARG A 26 15.62 19.39 7.13
N GLY A 27 15.34 20.27 6.16
CA GLY A 27 16.14 20.49 4.96
C GLY A 27 15.73 19.74 3.68
N ARG A 28 15.68 20.48 2.59
CA ARG A 28 15.52 20.14 1.15
C ARG A 28 14.16 19.67 0.64
N GLY A 29 13.24 19.14 1.48
CA GLY A 29 11.92 18.69 1.04
C GLY A 29 10.91 19.83 0.72
N VAL A 30 11.12 21.02 1.25
CA VAL A 30 10.17 22.14 1.18
C VAL A 30 9.89 22.60 -0.27
N ARG A 31 10.91 22.67 -1.14
CA ARG A 31 10.72 23.11 -2.54
C ARG A 31 9.96 22.07 -3.40
N ALA A 32 10.24 20.79 -3.20
CA ALA A 32 9.57 19.73 -3.94
C ALA A 32 8.07 19.62 -3.57
N SER A 33 7.72 19.86 -2.31
CA SER A 33 6.33 19.85 -1.83
C SER A 33 5.52 21.04 -2.34
N VAL A 34 6.10 22.23 -2.41
CA VAL A 34 5.43 23.43 -2.97
C VAL A 34 5.08 23.19 -4.42
N ALA A 35 6.03 22.70 -5.24
CA ALA A 35 5.79 22.41 -6.65
C ALA A 35 4.68 21.34 -6.83
N HIS A 36 4.64 20.32 -5.97
CA HIS A 36 3.60 19.28 -6.03
C HIS A 36 2.20 19.86 -5.79
N TYR A 37 2.03 20.71 -4.79
CA TYR A 37 0.75 21.33 -4.54
C TYR A 37 0.33 22.36 -5.61
N ASP A 38 1.28 22.99 -6.29
CA ASP A 38 0.99 23.85 -7.44
C ASP A 38 0.45 23.02 -8.61
N TYR A 39 1.07 21.87 -8.92
CA TYR A 39 0.53 20.92 -9.91
C TYR A 39 -0.86 20.43 -9.52
N LEU A 40 -1.08 20.10 -8.25
CA LEU A 40 -2.38 19.65 -7.76
C LEU A 40 -3.45 20.75 -7.89
N ARG A 41 -3.13 22.02 -7.57
CA ARG A 41 -4.03 23.16 -7.78
C ARG A 41 -4.36 23.37 -9.26
N GLN A 42 -3.37 23.25 -10.16
CA GLN A 42 -3.58 23.33 -11.60
C GLN A 42 -4.49 22.21 -12.12
N ALA A 43 -4.24 20.98 -11.69
CA ALA A 43 -5.09 19.83 -12.04
C ALA A 43 -6.53 20.06 -11.56
N ALA A 44 -6.72 20.47 -10.30
CA ALA A 44 -8.02 20.75 -9.74
C ALA A 44 -8.75 21.88 -10.49
N ALA A 45 -8.04 22.97 -10.85
CA ALA A 45 -8.60 24.08 -11.62
C ALA A 45 -8.99 23.70 -13.05
N SER A 46 -8.41 22.63 -13.60
CA SER A 46 -8.69 22.13 -14.95
C SER A 46 -9.88 21.16 -15.00
N LEU A 47 -10.40 20.72 -13.85
CA LEU A 47 -11.53 19.79 -13.81
C LEU A 47 -12.79 20.42 -14.43
N PRO A 48 -13.53 19.68 -15.28
CA PRO A 48 -14.77 20.16 -15.83
C PRO A 48 -15.91 20.17 -14.79
N ALA A 49 -15.85 19.21 -13.84
CA ALA A 49 -16.78 19.07 -12.73
C ALA A 49 -16.13 18.24 -11.60
N TRP A 50 -16.73 18.27 -10.40
CA TRP A 50 -16.23 17.53 -9.23
C TRP A 50 -16.99 16.23 -8.95
N ASP A 51 -18.18 16.06 -9.54
CA ASP A 51 -19.14 15.00 -9.16
C ASP A 51 -18.59 13.58 -9.28
N SER A 52 -17.68 13.35 -10.22
CA SER A 52 -17.06 12.03 -10.43
C SER A 52 -15.89 11.72 -9.48
N ILE A 53 -15.32 12.72 -8.82
CA ILE A 53 -14.10 12.55 -8.02
C ILE A 53 -14.30 11.57 -6.85
N PRO A 54 -15.37 11.62 -6.03
CA PRO A 54 -15.53 10.68 -4.93
C PRO A 54 -15.62 9.22 -5.38
N SER A 55 -16.41 8.95 -6.43
CA SER A 55 -16.58 7.60 -6.95
C SER A 55 -15.31 7.05 -7.61
N MET A 56 -14.58 7.87 -8.36
CA MET A 56 -13.31 7.49 -8.97
C MET A 56 -12.21 7.28 -7.92
N ALA A 57 -12.12 8.17 -6.92
CA ALA A 57 -11.18 8.02 -5.81
C ALA A 57 -11.45 6.70 -5.05
N GLU A 58 -12.72 6.37 -4.82
CA GLU A 58 -13.13 5.13 -4.17
C GLU A 58 -12.76 3.89 -5.00
N ALA A 59 -13.06 3.88 -6.29
CA ALA A 59 -12.72 2.78 -7.20
C ALA A 59 -11.20 2.49 -7.22
N HIS A 60 -10.39 3.54 -7.10
CA HIS A 60 -8.93 3.42 -7.04
C HIS A 60 -8.36 3.23 -5.63
N GLY A 61 -9.20 3.26 -4.57
CA GLY A 61 -8.77 3.14 -3.16
C GLY A 61 -8.02 4.36 -2.66
N LEU A 62 -8.22 5.52 -3.26
CA LEU A 62 -7.50 6.75 -2.95
C LEU A 62 -8.29 7.76 -2.14
N THR A 63 -9.54 7.50 -1.75
CA THR A 63 -10.42 8.49 -1.11
C THR A 63 -9.75 9.23 0.06
N PRO A 64 -9.11 8.55 1.05
CA PRO A 64 -8.44 9.27 2.14
C PRO A 64 -7.25 10.12 1.67
N LEU A 65 -6.51 9.63 0.67
CA LEU A 65 -5.37 10.38 0.11
C LEU A 65 -5.83 11.61 -0.65
N VAL A 66 -6.84 11.47 -1.51
CA VAL A 66 -7.43 12.58 -2.26
C VAL A 66 -7.93 13.66 -1.30
N TYR A 67 -8.74 13.28 -0.31
CA TYR A 67 -9.24 14.23 0.67
C TYR A 67 -8.11 14.96 1.41
N THR A 68 -7.11 14.22 1.90
CA THR A 68 -5.98 14.77 2.63
C THR A 68 -5.14 15.72 1.77
N HIS A 69 -4.85 15.37 0.52
CA HIS A 69 -4.07 16.21 -0.38
C HIS A 69 -4.81 17.48 -0.80
N LEU A 70 -6.12 17.39 -1.07
CA LEU A 70 -6.94 18.57 -1.40
C LEU A 70 -6.98 19.54 -0.23
N GLN A 71 -7.15 19.05 1.00
CA GLN A 71 -7.12 19.89 2.21
C GLN A 71 -5.74 20.53 2.42
N ALA A 72 -4.66 19.74 2.31
CA ALA A 72 -3.28 20.25 2.48
C ALA A 72 -2.91 21.29 1.41
N ALA A 73 -3.37 21.12 0.18
CA ALA A 73 -3.19 22.07 -0.91
C ALA A 73 -4.11 23.29 -0.81
N LYS A 74 -5.04 23.34 0.16
CA LYS A 74 -6.04 24.41 0.35
C LYS A 74 -6.89 24.64 -0.91
N ILE A 75 -7.28 23.57 -1.57
CA ILE A 75 -8.13 23.62 -2.76
C ILE A 75 -9.58 23.75 -2.30
N THR A 76 -10.29 24.74 -2.84
CA THR A 76 -11.73 24.90 -2.60
C THR A 76 -12.48 23.79 -3.33
N ILE A 77 -13.23 23.01 -2.59
CA ILE A 77 -14.03 21.87 -3.07
C ILE A 77 -15.51 22.22 -2.87
N PRO A 78 -16.41 21.87 -3.80
CA PRO A 78 -17.85 22.01 -3.56
C PRO A 78 -18.27 21.29 -2.27
N GLU A 79 -19.12 21.91 -1.46
CA GLU A 79 -19.47 21.42 -0.11
C GLU A 79 -20.01 19.99 -0.10
N SER A 80 -20.82 19.61 -1.09
CA SER A 80 -21.35 18.25 -1.23
C SER A 80 -20.25 17.22 -1.43
N ILE A 81 -19.28 17.53 -2.27
CA ILE A 81 -18.12 16.67 -2.59
C ILE A 81 -17.19 16.56 -1.38
N GLU A 82 -16.92 17.67 -0.71
CA GLU A 82 -16.10 17.67 0.51
C GLU A 82 -16.72 16.79 1.59
N ARG A 83 -18.03 16.93 1.81
CA ARG A 83 -18.79 16.12 2.79
C ARG A 83 -18.71 14.64 2.46
N GLU A 84 -18.86 14.27 1.19
CA GLU A 84 -18.76 12.87 0.74
C GLU A 84 -17.35 12.29 0.92
N LEU A 85 -16.31 13.00 0.44
CA LEU A 85 -14.92 12.57 0.60
C LEU A 85 -14.55 12.42 2.08
N ARG A 86 -14.98 13.36 2.93
CA ARG A 86 -14.76 13.29 4.38
C ARG A 86 -15.45 12.10 5.00
N ALA A 87 -16.72 11.86 4.68
CA ALA A 87 -17.50 10.73 5.22
C ALA A 87 -16.86 9.40 4.85
N ARG A 88 -16.50 9.19 3.59
CA ARG A 88 -15.81 7.97 3.13
C ARG A 88 -14.43 7.81 3.80
N THR A 89 -13.66 8.90 3.97
CA THR A 89 -12.38 8.88 4.69
C THR A 89 -12.56 8.41 6.14
N MET A 90 -13.60 8.89 6.82
CA MET A 90 -13.92 8.45 8.19
C MET A 90 -14.33 6.98 8.22
N GLN A 91 -15.12 6.51 7.26
CA GLN A 91 -15.49 5.10 7.13
C GLN A 91 -14.26 4.19 6.97
N HIS A 92 -13.33 4.56 6.07
CA HIS A 92 -12.08 3.81 5.88
C HIS A 92 -11.21 3.83 7.14
N SER A 93 -11.10 4.97 7.81
CA SER A 93 -10.33 5.08 9.06
C SER A 93 -10.92 4.20 10.17
N HIS A 94 -12.26 4.17 10.31
CA HIS A 94 -12.94 3.26 11.24
C HIS A 94 -12.70 1.80 10.87
N ALA A 95 -12.92 1.42 9.61
CA ALA A 95 -12.74 0.05 9.16
C ALA A 95 -11.28 -0.44 9.34
N ASN A 96 -10.31 0.43 9.09
CA ASN A 96 -8.90 0.09 9.30
C ASN A 96 -8.57 -0.10 10.79
N ARG A 97 -9.13 0.73 11.68
CA ARG A 97 -8.99 0.54 13.13
C ARG A 97 -9.55 -0.81 13.58
N VAL A 98 -10.74 -1.18 13.10
CA VAL A 98 -11.35 -2.49 13.40
C VAL A 98 -10.47 -3.64 12.92
N ARG A 99 -9.95 -3.55 11.69
CA ARG A 99 -9.02 -4.55 11.13
C ARG A 99 -7.71 -4.62 11.90
N THR A 100 -7.18 -3.48 12.35
CA THR A 100 -5.98 -3.45 13.20
C THR A 100 -6.21 -4.15 14.53
N GLY A 101 -7.38 -3.97 15.16
CA GLY A 101 -7.75 -4.71 16.37
C GLY A 101 -7.82 -6.23 16.13
N ALA A 102 -8.46 -6.65 15.04
CA ALA A 102 -8.51 -8.07 14.67
C ALA A 102 -7.11 -8.63 14.35
N LEU A 103 -6.23 -7.86 13.70
CA LEU A 103 -4.84 -8.24 13.49
C LEU A 103 -4.11 -8.44 14.83
N ALA A 104 -4.33 -7.56 15.82
CA ALA A 104 -3.71 -7.68 17.14
C ALA A 104 -4.12 -8.99 17.82
N GLU A 105 -5.40 -9.39 17.74
CA GLU A 105 -5.89 -10.69 18.24
C GLU A 105 -5.19 -11.87 17.54
N ILE A 106 -5.07 -11.82 16.21
CA ILE A 106 -4.40 -12.86 15.40
C ILE A 106 -2.93 -13.00 15.81
N LEU A 107 -2.21 -11.88 15.90
CA LEU A 107 -0.79 -11.89 16.25
C LEU A 107 -0.54 -12.42 17.66
N ALA A 108 -1.40 -12.07 18.63
CA ALA A 108 -1.31 -12.61 19.98
C ALA A 108 -1.54 -14.13 20.03
N ALA A 109 -2.54 -14.63 19.29
CA ALA A 109 -2.81 -16.07 19.20
C ALA A 109 -1.67 -16.83 18.48
N PHE A 110 -1.10 -16.27 17.41
CA PHE A 110 0.05 -16.84 16.72
C PHE A 110 1.29 -16.89 17.62
N GLN A 111 1.54 -15.82 18.37
CA GLN A 111 2.63 -15.78 19.34
C GLN A 111 2.48 -16.87 20.42
N SER A 112 1.28 -17.05 20.97
CA SER A 112 0.99 -18.09 21.97
C SER A 112 1.18 -19.52 21.42
N ALA A 113 1.03 -19.70 20.10
CA ALA A 113 1.22 -20.94 19.40
C ALA A 113 2.62 -21.08 18.77
N GLU A 114 3.54 -20.15 19.07
CA GLU A 114 4.91 -20.08 18.51
C GLU A 114 4.95 -20.06 16.98
N ILE A 115 3.91 -19.47 16.35
CA ILE A 115 3.85 -19.27 14.89
C ILE A 115 4.44 -17.92 14.53
N GLU A 116 5.60 -17.93 13.87
CA GLU A 116 6.16 -16.74 13.25
C GLU A 116 5.38 -16.34 12.00
N SER A 117 5.09 -15.04 11.85
CA SER A 117 4.40 -14.50 10.68
C SER A 117 5.01 -13.20 10.20
N LEU A 118 4.79 -12.90 8.92
CA LEU A 118 5.12 -11.62 8.30
C LEU A 118 3.84 -10.99 7.74
N LEU A 119 3.61 -9.75 8.09
CA LEU A 119 2.50 -8.98 7.56
C LEU A 119 2.79 -8.57 6.12
N LEU A 120 1.80 -8.68 5.23
CA LEU A 120 1.95 -8.43 3.80
C LEU A 120 1.01 -7.31 3.31
N LYS A 121 1.23 -6.88 2.08
CA LYS A 121 0.33 -6.04 1.27
C LYS A 121 -0.21 -4.79 1.99
N GLY A 122 -1.54 -4.56 1.92
CA GLY A 122 -2.21 -3.36 2.39
C GLY A 122 -1.99 -3.06 3.86
N MET A 123 -2.09 -4.07 4.73
CA MET A 123 -1.89 -3.92 6.16
C MET A 123 -0.43 -3.59 6.49
N ALA A 124 0.53 -4.25 5.85
CA ALA A 124 1.96 -3.95 5.99
C ALA A 124 2.27 -2.52 5.56
N MET A 125 1.79 -2.11 4.38
CA MET A 125 1.96 -0.75 3.88
C MET A 125 1.36 0.29 4.82
N ALA A 126 0.14 0.07 5.31
CA ALA A 126 -0.56 0.99 6.19
C ALA A 126 0.23 1.29 7.47
N HIS A 127 0.87 0.29 8.06
CA HIS A 127 1.61 0.45 9.32
C HIS A 127 3.10 0.76 9.15
N ALA A 128 3.75 0.27 8.09
CA ALA A 128 5.18 0.50 7.86
C ALA A 128 5.46 1.79 7.07
N VAL A 129 4.62 2.10 6.08
CA VAL A 129 4.93 3.10 5.05
C VAL A 129 4.09 4.36 5.21
N TYR A 130 2.80 4.24 5.45
CA TYR A 130 1.89 5.38 5.54
C TYR A 130 2.04 6.11 6.89
N PRO A 131 1.88 7.45 6.93
CA PRO A 131 1.96 8.22 8.19
C PRO A 131 0.88 7.83 9.20
N ARG A 132 -0.28 7.40 8.71
CA ARG A 132 -1.43 6.94 9.49
C ARG A 132 -2.10 5.77 8.76
N PRO A 133 -2.41 4.65 9.43
CA PRO A 133 -3.04 3.49 8.78
C PRO A 133 -4.35 3.82 8.05
N GLY A 134 -5.12 4.80 8.54
CA GLY A 134 -6.38 5.23 7.93
C GLY A 134 -6.26 5.85 6.53
N LEU A 135 -5.06 6.20 6.08
CA LEU A 135 -4.84 6.72 4.73
C LEU A 135 -4.77 5.63 3.67
N ARG A 136 -4.47 4.39 4.06
CA ARG A 136 -4.36 3.26 3.13
C ARG A 136 -5.63 2.43 3.14
N VAL A 137 -6.49 2.60 2.12
CA VAL A 137 -7.71 1.78 1.97
C VAL A 137 -7.33 0.32 1.78
N MET A 138 -7.88 -0.56 2.61
CA MET A 138 -7.63 -2.01 2.58
C MET A 138 -8.89 -2.78 2.97
N SER A 139 -8.95 -4.06 2.59
CA SER A 139 -10.09 -4.96 2.86
C SER A 139 -9.72 -6.16 3.69
N ASP A 140 -8.46 -6.55 3.69
CA ASP A 140 -7.96 -7.85 4.13
C ASP A 140 -6.71 -7.73 5.01
N ILE A 141 -6.45 -8.79 5.76
CA ILE A 141 -5.25 -9.03 6.54
C ILE A 141 -4.50 -10.18 5.88
N ASP A 142 -3.39 -9.86 5.23
CA ASP A 142 -2.53 -10.85 4.59
C ASP A 142 -1.35 -11.17 5.50
N LEU A 143 -1.17 -12.43 5.86
CA LEU A 143 -0.07 -12.93 6.68
C LEU A 143 0.68 -14.04 5.95
N LEU A 144 2.00 -13.98 5.94
CA LEU A 144 2.85 -15.06 5.48
C LEU A 144 3.36 -15.85 6.68
N VAL A 145 3.24 -17.17 6.62
CA VAL A 145 3.78 -18.11 7.62
C VAL A 145 4.61 -19.20 6.96
N GLY A 146 5.39 -19.92 7.75
CA GLY A 146 6.04 -21.14 7.29
C GLY A 146 5.02 -22.17 6.79
N LYS A 147 5.33 -22.89 5.72
CA LYS A 147 4.40 -23.86 5.13
C LYS A 147 3.95 -24.95 6.13
N SER A 148 4.83 -25.36 7.05
CA SER A 148 4.50 -26.30 8.12
C SER A 148 3.43 -25.77 9.09
N ASN A 149 3.36 -24.45 9.27
CA ASN A 149 2.48 -23.80 10.23
C ASN A 149 1.15 -23.33 9.59
N ALA A 150 1.02 -23.44 8.28
CA ALA A 150 -0.14 -22.89 7.58
C ALA A 150 -1.47 -23.49 8.04
N GLN A 151 -1.52 -24.82 8.22
CA GLN A 151 -2.75 -25.47 8.69
C GLN A 151 -3.07 -25.13 10.15
N GLN A 152 -2.06 -25.08 11.02
CA GLN A 152 -2.25 -24.68 12.41
C GLN A 152 -2.72 -23.23 12.51
N GLY A 153 -2.11 -22.33 11.74
CA GLY A 153 -2.53 -20.94 11.66
C GLY A 153 -3.98 -20.79 11.17
N GLN A 154 -4.38 -21.58 10.17
CA GLN A 154 -5.76 -21.60 9.68
C GLN A 154 -6.76 -22.06 10.73
N ASN A 155 -6.38 -23.05 11.55
CA ASN A 155 -7.22 -23.53 12.67
C ASN A 155 -7.39 -22.44 13.73
N ILE A 156 -6.29 -21.74 14.10
CA ILE A 156 -6.32 -20.61 15.04
C ILE A 156 -7.25 -19.50 14.55
N LEU A 157 -7.17 -19.13 13.28
CA LEU A 157 -8.11 -18.14 12.71
C LEU A 157 -9.57 -18.60 12.87
N THR A 158 -9.84 -19.90 12.68
CA THR A 158 -11.17 -20.45 12.85
C THR A 158 -11.63 -20.42 14.32
N GLU A 159 -10.73 -20.67 15.27
CA GLU A 159 -10.98 -20.57 16.71
C GLU A 159 -11.25 -19.12 17.13
N LEU A 160 -10.59 -18.13 16.49
CA LEU A 160 -10.86 -16.70 16.67
C LEU A 160 -12.19 -16.24 16.05
N GLY A 161 -12.98 -17.16 15.48
CA GLY A 161 -14.31 -16.91 14.95
C GLY A 161 -14.35 -16.54 13.47
N PHE A 162 -13.23 -16.63 12.74
CA PHE A 162 -13.24 -16.50 11.29
C PHE A 162 -13.89 -17.73 10.64
N ARG A 163 -14.60 -17.53 9.54
CA ARG A 163 -15.31 -18.59 8.78
C ARG A 163 -14.90 -18.55 7.32
N PRO A 164 -14.90 -19.70 6.62
CA PRO A 164 -14.56 -19.76 5.21
C PRO A 164 -15.48 -18.87 4.37
N VAL A 165 -14.89 -18.19 3.40
CA VAL A 165 -15.64 -17.54 2.32
C VAL A 165 -16.00 -18.63 1.29
N ASN A 166 -17.29 -18.81 1.04
CA ASN A 166 -17.80 -19.79 0.06
C ASN A 166 -17.52 -19.33 -1.37
N SER A 167 -16.25 -19.12 -1.72
CA SER A 167 -15.88 -18.80 -3.09
C SER A 167 -14.38 -19.02 -3.25
N GLY A 168 -14.00 -19.85 -4.14
CA GLY A 168 -12.65 -19.79 -4.63
C GLY A 168 -12.08 -21.13 -5.10
N VAL A 169 -11.41 -21.03 -6.24
CA VAL A 169 -10.44 -22.03 -6.68
C VAL A 169 -9.31 -22.07 -5.62
N PRO A 170 -8.89 -23.25 -5.15
CA PRO A 170 -7.78 -23.37 -4.22
C PRO A 170 -6.54 -22.64 -4.76
N SER A 171 -5.95 -21.76 -3.95
CA SER A 171 -4.73 -21.07 -4.30
C SER A 171 -3.51 -21.93 -3.98
N PRO A 172 -2.51 -22.01 -4.86
CA PRO A 172 -1.24 -22.67 -4.55
C PRO A 172 -0.35 -21.83 -3.61
N HIS A 173 -0.78 -20.66 -3.21
CA HIS A 173 0.04 -19.68 -2.48
C HIS A 173 -0.50 -19.35 -1.08
N HIS A 174 -1.79 -19.52 -0.85
CA HIS A 174 -2.43 -19.22 0.42
C HIS A 174 -3.51 -20.25 0.75
N MET A 175 -3.83 -20.35 2.03
CA MET A 175 -4.97 -21.12 2.55
C MET A 175 -6.30 -20.49 2.08
N PRO A 176 -7.42 -21.20 2.19
CA PRO A 176 -8.73 -20.60 1.93
C PRO A 176 -8.93 -19.31 2.71
N THR A 177 -9.43 -18.28 2.02
CA THR A 177 -9.75 -16.98 2.63
C THR A 177 -10.82 -17.17 3.71
N LEU A 178 -10.59 -16.58 4.86
CA LEU A 178 -11.55 -16.56 5.97
C LEU A 178 -12.08 -15.13 6.18
N HIS A 179 -13.26 -15.01 6.78
CA HIS A 179 -13.83 -13.72 7.16
C HIS A 179 -14.52 -13.76 8.53
N LYS A 180 -14.58 -12.61 9.18
CA LYS A 180 -15.30 -12.38 10.43
C LYS A 180 -15.95 -11.00 10.37
N LEU A 181 -17.16 -10.85 10.88
CA LEU A 181 -17.78 -9.55 11.05
C LEU A 181 -17.44 -9.00 12.45
N VAL A 182 -16.77 -7.84 12.51
CA VAL A 182 -16.37 -7.17 13.75
C VAL A 182 -16.91 -5.74 13.71
N GLU A 183 -17.70 -5.35 14.72
CA GLU A 183 -18.33 -4.01 14.78
C GLU A 183 -19.04 -3.59 13.46
N GLY A 184 -19.67 -4.54 12.75
CA GLY A 184 -20.31 -4.29 11.46
C GLY A 184 -19.35 -4.17 10.27
N VAL A 185 -18.04 -4.31 10.50
CA VAL A 185 -17.01 -4.27 9.44
C VAL A 185 -16.61 -5.70 9.06
N PRO A 186 -16.67 -6.09 7.77
CA PRO A 186 -16.12 -7.35 7.32
C PRO A 186 -14.58 -7.31 7.38
N VAL A 187 -13.99 -8.27 8.08
CA VAL A 187 -12.56 -8.49 8.19
C VAL A 187 -12.22 -9.79 7.47
N TYR A 188 -11.49 -9.72 6.39
CA TYR A 188 -10.97 -10.88 5.68
C TYR A 188 -9.56 -11.19 6.13
N ALA A 189 -9.21 -12.47 6.24
CA ALA A 189 -7.86 -12.93 6.55
C ALA A 189 -7.39 -13.96 5.51
N GLU A 190 -6.22 -13.74 4.96
CA GLU A 190 -5.55 -14.62 4.01
C GLU A 190 -4.20 -15.07 4.58
N LEU A 191 -4.07 -16.37 4.80
CA LEU A 191 -2.85 -16.95 5.32
C LEU A 191 -2.02 -17.53 4.17
N HIS A 192 -0.98 -16.80 3.78
CA HIS A 192 -0.04 -17.20 2.76
C HIS A 192 1.00 -18.16 3.33
N HIS A 193 1.39 -19.15 2.55
CA HIS A 193 2.52 -20.07 2.86
C HIS A 193 3.59 -20.02 1.76
N ASN A 194 3.36 -19.20 0.73
CA ASN A 194 4.31 -18.92 -0.33
C ASN A 194 4.03 -17.53 -0.90
N LEU A 195 5.07 -16.80 -1.25
CA LEU A 195 4.95 -15.60 -2.08
C LEU A 195 4.91 -16.03 -3.56
N ASN A 196 4.09 -15.34 -4.36
CA ASN A 196 3.86 -15.66 -5.75
C ASN A 196 5.17 -15.95 -6.51
N ARG A 197 5.19 -16.97 -7.39
CA ARG A 197 6.32 -17.47 -8.21
C ARG A 197 7.13 -16.42 -8.99
N ARG A 198 6.71 -15.15 -8.97
CA ARG A 198 7.37 -14.03 -9.67
C ARG A 198 8.48 -13.36 -8.85
N LEU A 199 8.62 -13.72 -7.58
CA LEU A 199 9.83 -13.45 -6.79
C LEU A 199 10.85 -14.57 -7.05
N PRO A 200 12.16 -14.32 -6.82
CA PRO A 200 13.17 -15.35 -6.95
C PRO A 200 12.79 -16.61 -6.16
N PRO A 201 12.97 -17.82 -6.71
CA PRO A 201 12.52 -19.07 -6.08
C PRO A 201 13.20 -19.38 -4.75
N GLU A 202 14.26 -18.66 -4.40
CA GLU A 202 15.07 -18.85 -3.19
C GLU A 202 14.51 -18.10 -1.96
N THR A 203 13.43 -17.34 -2.11
CA THR A 203 12.81 -16.56 -1.02
C THR A 203 11.81 -17.41 -0.21
N GLY A 204 12.29 -18.46 0.44
CA GLY A 204 11.53 -19.21 1.43
C GLY A 204 11.23 -18.36 2.68
N PHE A 205 10.19 -18.74 3.44
CA PHE A 205 9.75 -18.02 4.65
C PHE A 205 10.92 -17.69 5.59
N LYS A 206 11.82 -18.66 5.85
CA LYS A 206 12.96 -18.47 6.76
C LYS A 206 13.89 -17.33 6.29
N THR A 207 14.20 -17.27 5.00
CA THR A 207 15.05 -16.21 4.43
C THR A 207 14.39 -14.84 4.56
N LEU A 208 13.09 -14.74 4.22
CA LEU A 208 12.33 -13.50 4.37
C LEU A 208 12.23 -13.08 5.83
N ARG A 209 12.02 -14.02 6.75
CA ARG A 209 11.91 -13.74 8.19
C ARG A 209 13.23 -13.24 8.79
N MET A 210 14.37 -13.74 8.32
CA MET A 210 15.69 -13.26 8.75
C MET A 210 15.97 -11.81 8.31
N ALA A 211 15.45 -11.40 7.16
CA ALA A 211 15.59 -10.04 6.64
C ALA A 211 14.42 -9.11 7.06
N ALA A 212 13.42 -9.62 7.77
CA ALA A 212 12.20 -8.90 8.10
C ALA A 212 12.48 -7.69 9.00
N ILE A 213 11.70 -6.63 8.77
CA ILE A 213 11.77 -5.42 9.58
C ILE A 213 10.65 -5.40 10.62
N PRO A 214 10.92 -4.92 11.84
CA PRO A 214 9.90 -4.77 12.86
C PRO A 214 8.97 -3.60 12.52
N ILE A 215 7.68 -3.78 12.83
CA ILE A 215 6.67 -2.73 12.70
C ILE A 215 5.85 -2.65 13.98
N ILE A 216 5.32 -1.46 14.23
CA ILE A 216 4.43 -1.20 15.37
C ILE A 216 2.98 -1.32 14.87
N ILE A 217 2.22 -2.16 15.55
CA ILE A 217 0.77 -2.27 15.36
C ILE A 217 0.10 -1.73 16.62
N ASP A 218 -0.75 -0.74 16.49
CA ASP A 218 -1.50 -0.17 17.61
C ASP A 218 -2.32 -1.26 18.33
N GLY A 219 -2.23 -1.30 19.66
CA GLY A 219 -2.91 -2.30 20.47
C GLY A 219 -2.18 -3.65 20.61
N THR A 220 -0.97 -3.80 20.04
CA THR A 220 -0.12 -4.97 20.30
C THR A 220 0.95 -4.65 21.32
N HIS A 221 1.25 -5.64 22.21
CA HIS A 221 2.42 -5.61 23.10
C HIS A 221 3.62 -6.34 22.49
N SER A 222 3.46 -6.91 21.29
CA SER A 222 4.44 -7.75 20.64
C SER A 222 4.92 -7.11 19.34
N ALA A 223 6.19 -7.32 19.01
CA ALA A 223 6.73 -6.89 17.73
C ALA A 223 6.05 -7.67 16.59
N ALA A 224 5.40 -6.96 15.69
CA ALA A 224 5.00 -7.48 14.39
C ALA A 224 6.16 -7.29 13.39
N TYR A 225 6.18 -8.10 12.35
CA TYR A 225 7.23 -8.03 11.33
C TYR A 225 6.61 -8.00 9.94
N THR A 226 7.31 -7.34 9.02
CA THR A 226 6.98 -7.35 7.60
C THR A 226 8.24 -7.59 6.76
N LEU A 227 8.08 -7.70 5.46
CA LEU A 227 9.19 -7.89 4.51
C LEU A 227 10.19 -6.73 4.60
N ALA A 228 11.46 -6.97 4.25
CA ALA A 228 12.42 -5.92 3.96
C ALA A 228 11.89 -4.99 2.85
N TYR A 229 12.34 -3.76 2.80
CA TYR A 229 11.78 -2.74 1.88
C TYR A 229 11.87 -3.13 0.41
N GLU A 230 12.99 -3.73 -0.02
CA GLU A 230 13.15 -4.24 -1.38
C GLU A 230 12.21 -5.42 -1.67
N ASP A 231 11.99 -6.30 -0.71
CA ASP A 231 11.08 -7.43 -0.86
C ASP A 231 9.62 -6.95 -0.86
N MET A 232 9.26 -5.93 -0.06
CA MET A 232 7.95 -5.26 -0.12
C MET A 232 7.70 -4.66 -1.51
N LEU A 233 8.69 -3.93 -2.05
CA LEU A 233 8.58 -3.28 -3.36
C LEU A 233 8.42 -4.32 -4.47
N ALA A 234 9.24 -5.38 -4.45
CA ALA A 234 9.17 -6.46 -5.40
C ALA A 234 7.85 -7.24 -5.30
N HIS A 235 7.34 -7.46 -4.07
CA HIS A 235 6.06 -8.13 -3.82
C HIS A 235 4.88 -7.29 -4.30
N THR A 236 4.87 -5.97 -4.03
CA THR A 236 3.83 -5.05 -4.51
C THR A 236 3.80 -5.04 -6.05
N TYR A 237 4.96 -4.93 -6.69
CA TYR A 237 5.07 -5.04 -8.14
C TYR A 237 4.54 -6.39 -8.66
N ALA A 238 4.95 -7.50 -8.02
CA ALA A 238 4.50 -8.84 -8.40
C ALA A 238 2.98 -9.00 -8.28
N HIS A 239 2.38 -8.41 -7.24
CA HIS A 239 0.93 -8.40 -7.03
C HIS A 239 0.22 -7.65 -8.16
N ILE A 240 0.70 -6.47 -8.55
CA ILE A 240 0.13 -5.68 -9.66
C ILE A 240 0.09 -6.49 -10.96
N ILE A 241 1.19 -7.15 -11.32
CA ILE A 241 1.26 -7.89 -12.57
C ILE A 241 0.63 -9.30 -12.53
N ALA A 242 0.33 -9.80 -11.31
CA ALA A 242 -0.32 -11.10 -11.12
C ALA A 242 -1.84 -11.04 -11.26
N ALA A 243 -2.44 -9.86 -11.25
CA ALA A 243 -3.87 -9.63 -11.27
C ALA A 243 -4.38 -9.14 -12.65
N PRO A 244 -4.13 -9.86 -13.78
CA PRO A 244 -4.42 -9.36 -15.12
C PRO A 244 -5.92 -9.17 -15.39
N PHE A 245 -6.78 -9.76 -14.56
CA PHE A 245 -8.25 -9.68 -14.69
C PHE A 245 -8.89 -8.72 -13.69
N GLN A 246 -8.09 -8.08 -12.80
CA GLN A 246 -8.60 -7.06 -11.90
C GLN A 246 -8.33 -5.66 -12.48
N PRO A 247 -9.26 -4.72 -12.35
CA PRO A 247 -9.02 -3.34 -12.72
C PRO A 247 -7.79 -2.80 -11.99
N PHE A 248 -6.91 -2.12 -12.72
CA PHE A 248 -5.74 -1.49 -12.13
C PHE A 248 -6.16 -0.40 -11.13
N ARG A 249 -5.64 -0.45 -9.91
CA ARG A 249 -5.96 0.51 -8.86
C ARG A 249 -4.76 1.39 -8.55
N LEU A 250 -4.97 2.70 -8.52
CA LEU A 250 -3.91 3.69 -8.25
C LEU A 250 -3.33 3.58 -6.84
N ILE A 251 -4.02 2.94 -5.91
CA ILE A 251 -3.48 2.68 -4.56
C ILE A 251 -2.19 1.85 -4.61
N TRP A 252 -2.02 0.98 -5.60
CA TRP A 252 -0.79 0.22 -5.77
C TRP A 252 0.39 1.09 -6.22
N LEU A 253 0.12 2.13 -7.03
CA LEU A 253 1.12 3.16 -7.35
C LEU A 253 1.49 3.94 -6.08
N ALA A 254 0.47 4.34 -5.31
CA ALA A 254 0.67 5.04 -4.06
C ALA A 254 1.55 4.25 -3.09
N ASP A 255 1.37 2.94 -2.99
CA ASP A 255 2.21 2.06 -2.19
C ASP A 255 3.67 2.09 -2.65
N MET A 256 3.92 1.91 -3.97
CA MET A 256 5.27 1.90 -4.53
C MET A 256 5.97 3.26 -4.38
N ILE A 257 5.28 4.35 -4.70
CA ILE A 257 5.81 5.72 -4.58
C ILE A 257 6.15 6.01 -3.12
N SER A 258 5.21 5.77 -2.21
CA SER A 258 5.37 6.08 -0.79
C SER A 258 6.49 5.30 -0.13
N LEU A 259 6.66 4.03 -0.51
CA LEU A 259 7.76 3.19 -0.04
C LEU A 259 9.11 3.75 -0.49
N VAL A 260 9.24 4.15 -1.77
CA VAL A 260 10.47 4.71 -2.31
C VAL A 260 10.75 6.12 -1.75
N GLU A 261 9.74 6.98 -1.62
CA GLU A 261 9.90 8.33 -1.06
C GLU A 261 10.36 8.28 0.40
N ARG A 262 9.87 7.32 1.17
CA ARG A 262 10.16 7.21 2.61
C ARG A 262 11.46 6.46 2.92
N PHE A 263 11.75 5.41 2.19
CA PHE A 263 12.81 4.46 2.51
C PHE A 263 13.80 4.21 1.36
N GLY A 264 13.81 5.05 0.34
CA GLY A 264 14.63 4.85 -0.84
C GLY A 264 16.13 4.73 -0.56
N ASP A 265 16.63 5.37 0.49
CA ASP A 265 18.02 5.28 0.99
C ASP A 265 18.30 3.99 1.79
N GLN A 266 17.26 3.28 2.23
CA GLN A 266 17.34 2.02 2.98
C GLN A 266 17.04 0.79 2.12
N ILE A 267 16.52 0.99 0.91
CA ILE A 267 16.25 -0.10 -0.05
C ILE A 267 17.58 -0.66 -0.57
N ASN A 268 17.74 -1.98 -0.48
CA ASN A 268 18.83 -2.64 -1.20
C ASN A 268 18.48 -2.79 -2.69
N TRP A 269 18.82 -1.74 -3.45
CA TRP A 269 18.50 -1.65 -4.87
C TRP A 269 19.09 -2.77 -5.71
N GLU A 270 20.26 -3.31 -5.34
CA GLU A 270 20.95 -4.39 -6.07
C GLU A 270 20.16 -5.70 -6.08
N ARG A 271 19.31 -5.93 -5.06
CA ARG A 271 18.44 -7.11 -4.96
C ARG A 271 17.18 -7.01 -5.82
N LEU A 272 16.86 -5.83 -6.36
CA LEU A 272 15.63 -5.64 -7.12
C LEU A 272 15.75 -6.12 -8.57
N PRO A 273 14.75 -6.85 -9.09
CA PRO A 273 14.71 -7.22 -10.51
C PRO A 273 14.59 -5.99 -11.41
N LEU A 274 15.24 -6.00 -12.57
CA LEU A 274 15.20 -4.92 -13.57
C LEU A 274 13.78 -4.46 -13.93
N ARG A 275 12.81 -5.37 -13.92
CA ARG A 275 11.39 -5.07 -14.18
C ARG A 275 10.78 -4.10 -13.15
N VAL A 276 11.23 -4.12 -11.89
CA VAL A 276 10.78 -3.18 -10.85
C VAL A 276 11.30 -1.78 -11.16
N TYR A 277 12.56 -1.64 -11.57
CA TYR A 277 13.12 -0.36 -12.00
C TYR A 277 12.36 0.23 -13.20
N ARG A 278 12.02 -0.60 -14.18
CA ARG A 278 11.24 -0.16 -15.35
C ARG A 278 9.84 0.32 -14.94
N ALA A 279 9.20 -0.36 -14.00
CA ALA A 279 7.92 0.07 -13.45
C ALA A 279 8.03 1.40 -12.71
N LEU A 280 9.04 1.57 -11.85
CA LEU A 280 9.29 2.84 -11.15
C LEU A 280 9.59 3.99 -12.11
N ALA A 281 10.33 3.72 -13.20
CA ALA A 281 10.58 4.70 -14.24
C ALA A 281 9.29 5.16 -14.93
N ALA A 282 8.42 4.21 -15.30
CA ALA A 282 7.13 4.51 -15.90
C ALA A 282 6.22 5.30 -14.92
N ILE A 283 6.21 4.92 -13.65
CA ILE A 283 5.46 5.63 -12.62
C ILE A 283 5.99 7.06 -12.44
N ASN A 284 7.32 7.24 -12.39
CA ASN A 284 7.96 8.55 -12.26
C ASN A 284 7.71 9.47 -13.46
N TRP A 285 7.45 8.90 -14.63
CA TRP A 285 7.03 9.66 -15.79
C TRP A 285 5.57 10.15 -15.68
N LEU A 286 4.68 9.33 -15.09
CA LEU A 286 3.28 9.67 -14.87
C LEU A 286 3.09 10.68 -13.73
N THR A 287 3.81 10.46 -12.63
CA THR A 287 3.79 11.33 -11.45
C THR A 287 5.19 11.44 -10.87
N PRO A 288 5.87 12.58 -11.07
CA PRO A 288 7.22 12.77 -10.56
C PRO A 288 7.29 12.58 -9.05
N PHE A 289 8.21 11.74 -8.60
CA PHE A 289 8.51 11.52 -7.18
C PHE A 289 10.03 11.47 -6.98
N ARG A 290 10.47 11.66 -5.75
CA ARG A 290 11.91 11.63 -5.43
C ARG A 290 12.40 10.19 -5.46
N LEU A 291 13.03 9.80 -6.54
CA LEU A 291 13.77 8.55 -6.62
C LEU A 291 15.19 8.79 -6.07
N VAL A 292 15.42 8.43 -4.82
CA VAL A 292 16.76 8.43 -4.21
C VAL A 292 17.39 7.08 -4.54
N LEU A 293 18.03 7.04 -5.70
CA LEU A 293 18.92 5.92 -6.02
C LEU A 293 20.25 6.19 -5.34
N SER A 294 20.84 5.18 -4.69
CA SER A 294 22.21 5.30 -4.20
C SER A 294 23.14 5.61 -5.37
N GLU A 295 24.23 6.34 -5.11
CA GLU A 295 25.24 6.69 -6.15
C GLU A 295 25.79 5.46 -6.88
N LYS A 296 25.68 4.27 -6.28
CA LYS A 296 26.09 2.99 -6.87
C LYS A 296 25.12 2.46 -7.92
N VAL A 297 23.86 2.86 -7.89
CA VAL A 297 22.90 2.57 -8.95
C VAL A 297 22.99 3.71 -9.96
N THR A 298 24.06 3.71 -10.74
CA THR A 298 24.08 4.47 -11.98
C THR A 298 22.89 3.98 -12.79
N LEU A 299 21.86 4.82 -12.89
CA LEU A 299 20.78 4.60 -13.84
C LEU A 299 21.45 4.41 -15.20
N ARG A 300 21.67 3.17 -15.59
CA ARG A 300 22.16 2.89 -16.94
C ARG A 300 21.20 3.63 -17.86
N SER A 301 21.75 4.46 -18.72
CA SER A 301 21.00 5.24 -19.71
C SER A 301 20.01 4.39 -20.52
N GLU A 302 20.20 3.07 -20.51
CA GLU A 302 19.33 2.03 -21.06
C GLU A 302 18.01 1.83 -20.31
N ILE A 303 17.93 2.21 -19.01
CA ILE A 303 16.70 2.05 -18.20
C ILE A 303 15.79 3.27 -18.35
N PHE A 304 16.35 4.44 -18.68
CA PHE A 304 15.63 5.69 -18.87
C PHE A 304 15.97 6.32 -20.23
N PRO A 305 15.50 5.75 -21.35
CA PRO A 305 15.81 6.27 -22.67
C PRO A 305 15.24 7.67 -22.96
N TYR A 306 14.44 8.25 -22.05
CA TYR A 306 13.66 9.47 -22.28
C TYR A 306 14.10 10.69 -21.46
N ARG A 307 15.34 10.72 -20.91
CA ARG A 307 15.89 11.99 -20.44
C ARG A 307 16.51 12.76 -21.62
N LYS A 308 15.66 13.28 -22.49
CA LYS A 308 15.94 14.45 -23.32
C LYS A 308 14.66 15.27 -23.38
N VAL A 309 14.47 16.17 -22.44
CA VAL A 309 14.01 17.56 -22.63
C VAL A 309 14.28 18.29 -21.31
#